data_24091c02872aa1294da1e397378a29e8
#
_entry.id   24091c02872aa1294da1e397378a29e8
#
_cell.length_a   1.000
_cell.length_b   1.000
_cell.length_c   1.000
_cell.angle_alpha   90.00
_cell.angle_beta   90.00
_cell.angle_gamma   90.00
#
_symmetry.space_group_name_H-M   'P 1'
#
loop_
_entity.id
_entity.type
_entity.pdbx_description
1 polymer ?
#
loop_
_entity_poly.entity_id
_entity_poly.type
_entity_poly.pdbx_seq_one_letter_code
_entity_poly.pdbx_strand_id
1 'polypeptide(L)'
;MKLTLVSETFPPEVNGVAMTFGHLARELGRRGHDVTVWRPRRDDLASRSAPADFVEVLVRGIPIPGYPLLRLGLPARGAFLRRWRTQRPDLVHVVTEGPLGASAISAARALDLPVTSSFHTNFHRYTSHYGFAPLQQFALAWLRRVHNRTLRTFAPTPELCDELRAFGFRHLHVLSRGVDTLHFDPARRSDELRASWGAGPDDPVVIHVGRVAAEKNYPLLFRAFDAMRAAQPRLRCVLAGEGPLKAQFAREHPEHVFAGFFSREEIGRYYASADLYVHASLTETFGNVLTEAMASGLAVAGFNYAAARQFIQHGVNGLAVPCDDPDALIAAGVRLATDAPLRHRLRSRARDVLLAQSWDRVVARFETDLLDVVREHAAARRPAFVRGPAHVPTER
;
A
#
# COMPACT_ATOMS: atom_id res chain seq x y z
N MET A 1 21.23 -1.12 -12.54
CA MET A 1 21.74 -0.17 -11.51
C MET A 1 21.93 -0.88 -10.17
N LYS A 2 22.84 -0.35 -9.33
CA LYS A 2 22.98 -0.79 -7.93
C LYS A 2 22.02 0.02 -7.07
N LEU A 3 20.96 -0.62 -6.61
CA LEU A 3 19.89 0.00 -5.81
C LEU A 3 20.01 -0.42 -4.34
N THR A 4 20.02 0.54 -3.44
CA THR A 4 19.89 0.25 -2.01
C THR A 4 18.50 0.67 -1.53
N LEU A 5 17.73 -0.29 -0.99
CA LEU A 5 16.48 -0.05 -0.28
C LEU A 5 16.75 -0.04 1.23
N VAL A 6 16.19 0.93 1.94
CA VAL A 6 16.31 1.04 3.40
C VAL A 6 14.93 1.09 4.02
N SER A 7 14.60 0.10 4.83
CA SER A 7 13.26 -0.04 5.43
C SER A 7 13.33 -0.52 6.87
N GLU A 8 12.46 -0.01 7.72
CA GLU A 8 12.26 -0.51 9.08
C GLU A 8 11.24 -1.65 9.13
N THR A 9 10.44 -1.80 8.09
CA THR A 9 9.49 -2.90 7.89
C THR A 9 9.71 -3.57 6.53
N PHE A 10 9.88 -4.88 6.53
CA PHE A 10 10.15 -5.68 5.32
C PHE A 10 9.77 -7.14 5.58
N PRO A 11 9.47 -7.96 4.56
CA PRO A 11 9.22 -9.38 4.79
C PRO A 11 10.31 -10.04 5.66
N PRO A 12 9.92 -10.93 6.58
CA PRO A 12 8.65 -11.67 6.69
C PRO A 12 7.52 -10.93 7.44
N GLU A 13 7.65 -9.66 7.75
CA GLU A 13 6.56 -8.87 8.33
C GLU A 13 5.38 -8.77 7.35
N VAL A 14 4.16 -8.97 7.87
CA VAL A 14 2.92 -8.94 7.07
C VAL A 14 2.21 -7.62 7.28
N ASN A 15 2.57 -6.63 6.49
CA ASN A 15 1.86 -5.35 6.37
C ASN A 15 1.99 -4.80 4.95
N GLY A 16 1.15 -3.82 4.60
CA GLY A 16 1.07 -3.31 3.24
C GLY A 16 2.37 -2.72 2.69
N VAL A 17 3.22 -2.12 3.53
CA VAL A 17 4.51 -1.54 3.12
C VAL A 17 5.53 -2.66 2.89
N ALA A 18 5.67 -3.58 3.85
CA ALA A 18 6.58 -4.71 3.75
C ALA A 18 6.30 -5.56 2.51
N MET A 19 5.01 -5.88 2.27
CA MET A 19 4.60 -6.68 1.11
C MET A 19 4.89 -5.95 -0.22
N THR A 20 4.59 -4.65 -0.30
CA THR A 20 4.85 -3.84 -1.49
C THR A 20 6.34 -3.80 -1.82
N PHE A 21 7.19 -3.43 -0.86
CA PHE A 21 8.62 -3.30 -1.12
C PHE A 21 9.35 -4.62 -1.21
N GLY A 22 8.84 -5.68 -0.57
CA GLY A 22 9.31 -7.04 -0.80
C GLY A 22 9.04 -7.53 -2.23
N HIS A 23 7.90 -7.15 -2.81
CA HIS A 23 7.59 -7.42 -4.21
C HIS A 23 8.47 -6.59 -5.15
N LEU A 24 8.55 -5.28 -4.93
CA LEU A 24 9.39 -4.37 -5.73
C LEU A 24 10.86 -4.80 -5.73
N ALA A 25 11.42 -5.19 -4.57
CA ALA A 25 12.81 -5.64 -4.47
C ALA A 25 13.07 -6.89 -5.32
N ARG A 26 12.18 -7.89 -5.25
CA ARG A 26 12.27 -9.11 -6.06
C ARG A 26 12.18 -8.82 -7.55
N GLU A 27 11.17 -8.07 -7.97
CA GLU A 27 10.96 -7.81 -9.39
C GLU A 27 12.07 -6.94 -10.00
N LEU A 28 12.59 -5.96 -9.25
CA LEU A 28 13.76 -5.20 -9.70
C LEU A 28 15.02 -6.07 -9.81
N GLY A 29 15.22 -6.99 -8.86
CA GLY A 29 16.30 -7.99 -8.96
C GLY A 29 16.16 -8.88 -10.20
N ARG A 30 14.97 -9.40 -10.49
CA ARG A 30 14.67 -10.20 -11.69
C ARG A 30 14.86 -9.43 -12.99
N ARG A 31 14.70 -8.11 -12.96
CA ARG A 31 14.96 -7.20 -14.08
C ARG A 31 16.46 -6.85 -14.24
N GLY A 32 17.34 -7.48 -13.45
CA GLY A 32 18.79 -7.34 -13.55
C GLY A 32 19.38 -6.16 -12.77
N HIS A 33 18.66 -5.60 -11.79
CA HIS A 33 19.23 -4.63 -10.87
C HIS A 33 19.96 -5.35 -9.71
N ASP A 34 21.08 -4.80 -9.26
CA ASP A 34 21.77 -5.22 -8.04
C ASP A 34 21.11 -4.56 -6.84
N VAL A 35 20.18 -5.29 -6.22
CA VAL A 35 19.31 -4.76 -5.14
C VAL A 35 19.87 -5.20 -3.77
N THR A 36 20.15 -4.23 -2.92
CA THR A 36 20.53 -4.45 -1.50
C THR A 36 19.48 -3.86 -0.58
N VAL A 37 18.92 -4.65 0.33
CA VAL A 37 17.91 -4.26 1.30
C VAL A 37 18.52 -4.17 2.70
N TRP A 38 18.47 -2.98 3.32
CA TRP A 38 18.85 -2.77 4.71
C TRP A 38 17.59 -2.74 5.58
N ARG A 39 17.52 -3.63 6.58
CA ARG A 39 16.39 -3.73 7.50
C ARG A 39 16.82 -4.15 8.91
N PRO A 40 16.01 -3.93 9.95
CA PRO A 40 16.24 -4.46 11.28
C PRO A 40 16.28 -5.98 11.29
N ARG A 41 17.18 -6.55 12.12
CA ARG A 41 17.24 -8.00 12.37
C ARG A 41 16.00 -8.44 13.15
N ARG A 42 15.50 -9.60 12.80
CA ARG A 42 14.41 -10.29 13.49
C ARG A 42 14.94 -11.64 13.99
N ASP A 43 15.15 -11.76 15.31
CA ASP A 43 15.66 -12.99 15.91
C ASP A 43 14.55 -14.01 16.18
N ASP A 44 13.29 -13.53 16.21
CA ASP A 44 12.06 -14.29 16.44
C ASP A 44 11.50 -14.99 15.18
N LEU A 45 12.05 -14.70 14.02
CA LEU A 45 11.65 -15.30 12.76
C LEU A 45 12.85 -16.07 12.18
N ALA A 46 12.68 -17.39 12.00
CA ALA A 46 13.68 -18.22 11.35
C ALA A 46 14.15 -17.56 10.04
N SER A 47 15.45 -17.38 9.90
CA SER A 47 16.07 -16.84 8.71
C SER A 47 15.73 -17.78 7.55
N ARG A 48 14.64 -17.51 6.83
CA ARG A 48 14.41 -18.13 5.53
C ARG A 48 15.52 -17.63 4.62
N SER A 49 16.16 -18.57 3.92
CA SER A 49 17.17 -18.24 2.90
C SER A 49 16.71 -17.05 2.10
N ALA A 50 17.54 -16.01 2.03
CA ALA A 50 17.22 -14.84 1.23
C ALA A 50 16.89 -15.28 -0.20
N PRO A 51 15.83 -14.74 -0.82
CA PRO A 51 15.56 -15.01 -2.22
C PRO A 51 16.78 -14.61 -3.05
N ALA A 52 17.07 -15.37 -4.12
CA ALA A 52 18.22 -15.11 -5.00
C ALA A 52 18.20 -13.74 -5.69
N ASP A 53 17.08 -13.01 -5.62
CA ASP A 53 16.83 -11.78 -6.36
C ASP A 53 17.38 -10.50 -5.71
N PHE A 54 17.76 -10.52 -4.42
CA PHE A 54 18.36 -9.38 -3.71
C PHE A 54 19.18 -9.79 -2.48
N VAL A 55 20.06 -8.90 -2.02
CA VAL A 55 20.90 -9.11 -0.84
C VAL A 55 20.33 -8.37 0.37
N GLU A 56 20.26 -9.03 1.53
CA GLU A 56 19.83 -8.40 2.78
C GLU A 56 21.02 -8.00 3.66
N VAL A 57 20.93 -6.81 4.24
CA VAL A 57 21.86 -6.32 5.26
C VAL A 57 21.07 -6.04 6.54
N LEU A 58 21.33 -6.86 7.56
CA LEU A 58 20.61 -6.77 8.82
C LEU A 58 21.31 -5.81 9.79
N VAL A 59 20.53 -4.86 10.33
CA VAL A 59 21.00 -3.89 11.33
C VAL A 59 20.32 -4.12 12.69
N ARG A 60 20.84 -3.48 13.73
CA ARG A 60 20.21 -3.52 15.04
C ARG A 60 18.87 -2.77 15.03
N GLY A 61 17.87 -3.33 15.72
CA GLY A 61 16.55 -2.72 15.92
C GLY A 61 15.99 -3.07 17.28
N ILE A 62 15.06 -2.26 17.77
CA ILE A 62 14.34 -2.45 19.02
C ILE A 62 12.84 -2.66 18.74
N PRO A 63 12.14 -3.48 19.55
CA PRO A 63 10.69 -3.62 19.44
C PRO A 63 9.98 -2.27 19.67
N ILE A 64 8.89 -2.02 18.95
CA ILE A 64 8.06 -0.85 19.19
C ILE A 64 7.09 -1.18 20.32
N PRO A 65 7.02 -0.39 21.41
CA PRO A 65 6.06 -0.60 22.49
C PRO A 65 4.62 -0.63 21.97
N GLY A 66 3.85 -1.65 22.35
CA GLY A 66 2.47 -1.86 21.87
C GLY A 66 2.36 -2.52 20.48
N TYR A 67 3.48 -2.70 19.76
CA TYR A 67 3.52 -3.35 18.44
C TYR A 67 4.70 -4.36 18.36
N PRO A 68 4.62 -5.50 19.07
CA PRO A 68 5.75 -6.42 19.23
C PRO A 68 6.24 -7.02 17.88
N LEU A 69 5.37 -7.02 16.87
CA LEU A 69 5.70 -7.48 15.52
C LEU A 69 6.46 -6.45 14.67
N LEU A 70 6.58 -5.19 15.13
CA LEU A 70 7.29 -4.15 14.43
C LEU A 70 8.58 -3.79 15.19
N ARG A 71 9.65 -3.50 14.44
CA ARG A 71 10.94 -3.07 15.01
C ARG A 71 11.33 -1.71 14.46
N LEU A 72 11.77 -0.83 15.34
CA LEU A 72 12.39 0.43 14.99
C LEU A 72 13.87 0.18 14.73
N GLY A 73 14.35 0.50 13.53
CA GLY A 73 15.75 0.39 13.19
C GLY A 73 16.59 1.45 13.92
N LEU A 74 17.69 1.05 14.54
CA LEU A 74 18.61 2.02 15.15
C LEU A 74 19.37 2.81 14.09
N PRO A 75 19.78 4.08 14.39
CA PRO A 75 20.60 4.87 13.48
C PRO A 75 21.87 4.13 13.07
N ALA A 76 22.15 4.03 11.76
CA ALA A 76 23.27 3.28 11.22
C ALA A 76 24.16 4.09 10.27
N ARG A 77 24.21 5.44 10.42
CA ARG A 77 24.94 6.32 9.51
C ARG A 77 26.40 5.91 9.28
N GLY A 78 27.10 5.52 10.34
CA GLY A 78 28.49 5.05 10.22
C GLY A 78 28.65 3.78 9.41
N ALA A 79 27.70 2.83 9.52
CA ALA A 79 27.69 1.60 8.73
C ALA A 79 27.41 1.89 7.24
N PHE A 80 26.45 2.76 6.94
CA PHE A 80 26.19 3.23 5.59
C PHE A 80 27.42 3.88 4.96
N LEU A 81 28.06 4.84 5.65
CA LEU A 81 29.25 5.51 5.14
C LEU A 81 30.40 4.56 4.86
N ARG A 82 30.68 3.59 5.74
CA ARG A 82 31.72 2.58 5.52
C ARG A 82 31.44 1.74 4.29
N ARG A 83 30.22 1.20 4.19
CA ARG A 83 29.87 0.30 3.08
C ARG A 83 29.78 1.03 1.74
N TRP A 84 29.14 2.22 1.70
CA TRP A 84 28.91 2.94 0.44
C TRP A 84 30.15 3.66 -0.10
N ARG A 85 31.21 3.79 0.69
CA ARG A 85 32.53 4.24 0.18
C ARG A 85 33.20 3.18 -0.68
N THR A 86 33.00 1.90 -0.38
CA THR A 86 33.59 0.76 -1.11
C THR A 86 32.61 0.12 -2.10
N GLN A 87 31.35 0.07 -1.74
CA GLN A 87 30.27 -0.51 -2.57
C GLN A 87 29.23 0.59 -2.84
N ARG A 88 29.63 1.56 -3.67
CA ARG A 88 28.81 2.73 -3.96
C ARG A 88 27.53 2.33 -4.69
N PRO A 89 26.32 2.60 -4.16
CA PRO A 89 25.07 2.45 -4.90
C PRO A 89 24.89 3.57 -5.93
N ASP A 90 24.15 3.27 -7.00
CA ASP A 90 23.72 4.28 -7.97
C ASP A 90 22.57 5.12 -7.42
N LEU A 91 21.74 4.52 -6.55
CA LEU A 91 20.61 5.19 -5.89
C LEU A 91 20.30 4.55 -4.54
N VAL A 92 19.92 5.40 -3.57
CA VAL A 92 19.37 4.98 -2.28
C VAL A 92 17.89 5.34 -2.25
N HIS A 93 17.01 4.36 -2.00
CA HIS A 93 15.59 4.58 -1.76
C HIS A 93 15.23 4.25 -0.32
N VAL A 94 14.70 5.24 0.40
CA VAL A 94 14.29 5.10 1.80
C VAL A 94 12.79 4.85 1.85
N VAL A 95 12.43 3.63 2.23
CA VAL A 95 11.04 3.15 2.28
C VAL A 95 10.30 3.72 3.49
N THR A 96 11.00 3.81 4.62
CA THR A 96 10.42 4.32 5.88
C THR A 96 11.31 5.38 6.49
N GLU A 97 10.69 6.42 7.05
CA GLU A 97 11.31 7.64 7.52
C GLU A 97 11.80 7.62 8.99
N GLY A 98 11.86 6.45 9.60
CA GLY A 98 12.35 6.28 10.96
C GLY A 98 13.85 6.56 11.13
N PRO A 99 14.43 6.27 12.30
CA PRO A 99 15.83 6.61 12.59
C PRO A 99 16.83 5.93 11.64
N LEU A 100 16.54 4.72 11.17
CA LEU A 100 17.37 4.03 10.19
C LEU A 100 17.30 4.76 8.84
N GLY A 101 16.10 5.07 8.35
CA GLY A 101 15.87 5.79 7.10
C GLY A 101 16.48 7.18 7.12
N ALA A 102 16.27 7.95 8.19
CA ALA A 102 16.87 9.28 8.35
C ALA A 102 18.40 9.24 8.34
N SER A 103 19.01 8.21 8.96
CA SER A 103 20.46 8.03 8.95
C SER A 103 21.00 7.64 7.57
N ALA A 104 20.22 6.91 6.77
CA ALA A 104 20.54 6.57 5.38
C ALA A 104 20.52 7.83 4.49
N ILE A 105 19.50 8.68 4.61
CA ILE A 105 19.44 9.98 3.90
C ILE A 105 20.66 10.85 4.24
N SER A 106 21.02 10.91 5.54
CA SER A 106 22.18 11.68 5.99
C SER A 106 23.49 11.16 5.41
N ALA A 107 23.66 9.83 5.34
CA ALA A 107 24.86 9.21 4.76
C ALA A 107 24.92 9.39 3.24
N ALA A 108 23.79 9.18 2.53
CA ALA A 108 23.70 9.36 1.09
C ALA A 108 24.08 10.78 0.67
N ARG A 109 23.53 11.79 1.36
CA ARG A 109 23.88 13.21 1.10
C ARG A 109 25.36 13.52 1.38
N ALA A 110 25.94 12.93 2.43
CA ALA A 110 27.36 13.13 2.74
C ALA A 110 28.30 12.50 1.69
N LEU A 111 27.84 11.52 0.95
CA LEU A 111 28.56 10.85 -0.14
C LEU A 111 28.13 11.35 -1.52
N ASP A 112 27.27 12.34 -1.59
CA ASP A 112 26.70 12.85 -2.83
C ASP A 112 26.10 11.71 -3.69
N LEU A 113 25.22 10.91 -3.06
CA LEU A 113 24.43 9.86 -3.70
C LEU A 113 23.01 10.37 -3.94
N PRO A 114 22.39 10.06 -5.09
CA PRO A 114 20.97 10.35 -5.27
C PRO A 114 20.14 9.54 -4.28
N VAL A 115 19.18 10.21 -3.64
CA VAL A 115 18.32 9.61 -2.63
C VAL A 115 16.86 9.96 -2.90
N THR A 116 16.00 8.94 -2.87
CA THR A 116 14.55 9.04 -2.95
C THR A 116 13.92 8.47 -1.68
N SER A 117 12.65 8.77 -1.44
CA SER A 117 11.92 8.24 -0.28
C SER A 117 10.49 7.89 -0.63
N SER A 118 9.86 7.06 0.20
CA SER A 118 8.42 6.79 0.15
C SER A 118 7.74 7.24 1.43
N PHE A 119 6.53 7.76 1.30
CA PHE A 119 5.68 8.18 2.40
C PHE A 119 4.54 7.16 2.59
N HIS A 120 4.51 6.51 3.74
CA HIS A 120 3.55 5.44 4.06
C HIS A 120 2.81 5.67 5.38
N THR A 121 3.05 6.80 6.03
CA THR A 121 2.43 7.14 7.29
C THR A 121 0.97 7.56 7.07
N ASN A 122 0.05 7.01 7.87
CA ASN A 122 -1.36 7.40 7.80
C ASN A 122 -1.54 8.80 8.40
N PHE A 123 -1.68 9.80 7.55
CA PHE A 123 -1.73 11.21 7.92
C PHE A 123 -2.99 11.56 8.72
N HIS A 124 -4.14 10.97 8.40
CA HIS A 124 -5.41 11.23 9.10
C HIS A 124 -5.36 10.83 10.59
N ARG A 125 -4.58 9.81 10.97
CA ARG A 125 -4.37 9.49 12.39
C ARG A 125 -3.61 10.58 13.14
N TYR A 126 -2.75 11.33 12.47
CA TYR A 126 -2.02 12.45 13.10
C TYR A 126 -2.91 13.68 13.29
N THR A 127 -3.94 13.87 12.47
CA THR A 127 -4.82 15.03 12.54
C THR A 127 -6.04 14.82 13.46
N SER A 128 -6.51 13.59 13.67
CA SER A 128 -7.79 13.31 14.33
C SER A 128 -7.71 12.65 15.73
N HIS A 129 -6.62 11.99 16.11
CA HIS A 129 -6.62 11.10 17.30
C HIS A 129 -5.60 11.42 18.39
N TYR A 130 -4.68 12.35 18.22
CA TYR A 130 -3.72 12.72 19.27
C TYR A 130 -4.01 14.13 19.77
N GLY A 131 -4.63 14.21 20.94
CA GLY A 131 -5.01 15.45 21.64
C GLY A 131 -3.85 16.37 22.11
N PHE A 132 -2.61 16.18 21.57
CA PHE A 132 -1.45 17.01 21.84
C PHE A 132 -0.96 17.67 20.55
N ALA A 133 -1.56 18.78 20.18
CA ALA A 133 -1.21 19.59 19.00
C ALA A 133 0.31 19.88 18.83
N PRO A 134 1.12 20.16 19.86
CA PRO A 134 2.55 20.43 19.71
C PRO A 134 3.34 19.22 19.20
N LEU A 135 3.04 18.01 19.70
CA LEU A 135 3.75 16.79 19.29
C LEU A 135 3.47 16.41 17.83
N GLN A 136 2.25 16.66 17.37
CA GLN A 136 1.86 16.47 15.98
C GLN A 136 2.61 17.40 15.04
N GLN A 137 2.69 18.68 15.38
CA GLN A 137 3.42 19.68 14.57
C GLN A 137 4.90 19.34 14.50
N PHE A 138 5.50 18.86 15.61
CA PHE A 138 6.88 18.42 15.63
C PHE A 138 7.09 17.18 14.73
N ALA A 139 6.23 16.16 14.84
CA ALA A 139 6.30 14.96 14.00
C ALA A 139 6.16 15.31 12.52
N LEU A 140 5.20 16.17 12.16
CA LEU A 140 5.01 16.64 10.80
C LEU A 140 6.22 17.44 10.28
N ALA A 141 6.77 18.32 11.09
CA ALA A 141 7.97 19.09 10.74
C ALA A 141 9.17 18.17 10.54
N TRP A 142 9.31 17.13 11.37
CA TRP A 142 10.34 16.10 11.22
C TRP A 142 10.16 15.34 9.90
N LEU A 143 8.97 14.79 9.63
CA LEU A 143 8.66 14.07 8.39
C LEU A 143 8.94 14.93 7.16
N ARG A 144 8.43 16.17 7.15
CA ARG A 144 8.69 17.13 6.09
C ARG A 144 10.19 17.42 5.91
N ARG A 145 10.93 17.57 7.01
CA ARG A 145 12.39 17.78 6.95
C ARG A 145 13.11 16.58 6.36
N VAL A 146 12.71 15.36 6.71
CA VAL A 146 13.32 14.12 6.20
C VAL A 146 13.05 13.98 4.70
N HIS A 147 11.79 14.05 4.29
CA HIS A 147 11.39 13.85 2.89
C HIS A 147 11.88 14.99 1.97
N ASN A 148 11.83 16.24 2.38
CA ASN A 148 12.31 17.35 1.57
C ASN A 148 13.85 17.35 1.35
N ARG A 149 14.57 16.40 1.94
CA ARG A 149 16.01 16.17 1.71
C ARG A 149 16.27 15.12 0.63
N THR A 150 15.23 14.54 0.04
CA THR A 150 15.30 13.57 -1.04
C THR A 150 14.95 14.22 -2.38
N LEU A 151 15.41 13.62 -3.48
CA LEU A 151 15.19 14.14 -4.84
C LEU A 151 13.76 13.86 -5.32
N ARG A 152 13.15 12.74 -4.86
CA ARG A 152 11.74 12.41 -5.07
C ARG A 152 11.19 11.75 -3.82
N THR A 153 9.94 12.10 -3.47
CA THR A 153 9.16 11.45 -2.41
C THR A 153 7.94 10.80 -3.05
N PHE A 154 7.81 9.49 -2.92
CA PHE A 154 6.69 8.75 -3.47
C PHE A 154 5.59 8.60 -2.43
N ALA A 155 4.34 8.90 -2.82
CA ALA A 155 3.15 8.65 -2.03
C ALA A 155 2.18 7.72 -2.80
N PRO A 156 1.36 6.91 -2.12
CA PRO A 156 0.56 5.87 -2.78
C PRO A 156 -0.59 6.39 -3.65
N THR A 157 -1.07 7.61 -3.41
CA THR A 157 -2.19 8.19 -4.16
C THR A 157 -1.94 9.64 -4.54
N PRO A 158 -2.56 10.14 -5.64
CA PRO A 158 -2.51 11.56 -6.00
C PRO A 158 -3.06 12.47 -4.90
N GLU A 159 -4.16 12.05 -4.25
CA GLU A 159 -4.78 12.78 -3.15
C GLU A 159 -3.81 13.02 -1.99
N LEU A 160 -3.10 11.96 -1.56
CA LEU A 160 -2.08 12.10 -0.50
C LEU A 160 -0.92 13.00 -0.94
N CYS A 161 -0.54 13.00 -2.22
CA CYS A 161 0.43 13.95 -2.76
C CYS A 161 -0.07 15.39 -2.61
N ASP A 162 -1.35 15.66 -2.89
CA ASP A 162 -1.94 17.00 -2.78
C ASP A 162 -2.02 17.47 -1.31
N GLU A 163 -2.45 16.58 -0.41
CA GLU A 163 -2.42 16.83 1.04
C GLU A 163 -1.01 17.15 1.54
N LEU A 164 -0.04 16.31 1.20
CA LEU A 164 1.36 16.52 1.61
C LEU A 164 1.93 17.83 1.04
N ARG A 165 1.56 18.20 -0.18
CA ARG A 165 1.96 19.46 -0.81
C ARG A 165 1.42 20.66 -0.03
N ALA A 166 0.17 20.60 0.44
CA ALA A 166 -0.42 21.63 1.29
C ALA A 166 0.33 21.80 2.62
N PHE A 167 0.96 20.73 3.13
CA PHE A 167 1.82 20.77 4.33
C PHE A 167 3.30 21.09 4.04
N GLY A 168 3.63 21.48 2.80
CA GLY A 168 4.97 21.94 2.43
C GLY A 168 5.98 20.84 2.12
N PHE A 169 5.51 19.61 1.84
CA PHE A 169 6.35 18.56 1.24
C PHE A 169 6.61 18.90 -0.23
N ARG A 170 7.77 18.51 -0.73
CA ARG A 170 8.25 18.82 -2.09
C ARG A 170 8.59 17.55 -2.85
N HIS A 171 8.74 17.68 -4.18
CA HIS A 171 9.17 16.59 -5.07
C HIS A 171 8.31 15.33 -4.95
N LEU A 172 6.99 15.53 -4.83
CA LEU A 172 6.02 14.47 -4.64
C LEU A 172 5.67 13.79 -5.96
N HIS A 173 5.74 12.46 -5.97
CA HIS A 173 5.40 11.58 -7.07
C HIS A 173 4.47 10.48 -6.60
N VAL A 174 3.65 9.94 -7.49
CA VAL A 174 2.72 8.86 -7.15
C VAL A 174 3.38 7.51 -7.41
N LEU A 175 3.52 6.70 -6.37
CA LEU A 175 3.81 5.26 -6.47
C LEU A 175 2.59 4.49 -5.98
N SER A 176 1.65 4.25 -6.87
CA SER A 176 0.47 3.45 -6.56
C SER A 176 0.85 1.99 -6.34
N ARG A 177 -0.04 1.21 -5.73
CA ARG A 177 0.19 -0.21 -5.51
C ARG A 177 -0.38 -1.02 -6.65
N GLY A 178 0.36 -2.04 -7.05
CA GLY A 178 -0.11 -3.03 -8.01
C GLY A 178 -1.06 -4.04 -7.36
N VAL A 179 -1.88 -4.67 -8.17
CA VAL A 179 -2.68 -5.81 -7.81
C VAL A 179 -2.24 -7.03 -8.63
N ASP A 180 -2.24 -8.20 -7.98
CA ASP A 180 -1.93 -9.48 -8.64
C ASP A 180 -3.20 -10.01 -9.32
N THR A 181 -3.40 -9.60 -10.58
CA THR A 181 -4.60 -9.94 -11.35
C THR A 181 -4.67 -11.40 -11.80
N LEU A 182 -3.58 -12.15 -11.68
CA LEU A 182 -3.55 -13.59 -11.89
C LEU A 182 -4.02 -14.33 -10.64
N HIS A 183 -3.66 -13.80 -9.49
CA HIS A 183 -4.07 -14.34 -8.20
C HIS A 183 -5.51 -13.94 -7.84
N PHE A 184 -5.86 -12.68 -8.01
CA PHE A 184 -7.20 -12.13 -7.82
C PHE A 184 -7.97 -12.18 -9.15
N ASP A 185 -8.52 -13.36 -9.44
CA ASP A 185 -9.21 -13.67 -10.71
C ASP A 185 -10.60 -14.25 -10.44
N PRO A 186 -11.67 -13.76 -11.09
CA PRO A 186 -13.02 -14.31 -10.99
C PRO A 186 -13.11 -15.80 -11.33
N ALA A 187 -12.20 -16.30 -12.18
CA ALA A 187 -12.16 -17.73 -12.57
C ALA A 187 -11.84 -18.65 -11.38
N ARG A 188 -11.37 -18.12 -10.25
CA ARG A 188 -11.11 -18.88 -9.02
C ARG A 188 -12.36 -19.13 -8.17
N ARG A 189 -13.56 -18.73 -8.62
CA ARG A 189 -14.84 -18.97 -7.94
C ARG A 189 -15.03 -20.45 -7.63
N SER A 190 -15.48 -20.75 -6.43
CA SER A 190 -15.75 -22.10 -5.95
C SER A 190 -17.16 -22.21 -5.40
N ASP A 191 -17.99 -23.04 -6.04
CA ASP A 191 -19.34 -23.30 -5.58
C ASP A 191 -19.36 -24.14 -4.29
N GLU A 192 -18.36 -25.01 -4.10
CA GLU A 192 -18.15 -25.73 -2.85
C GLU A 192 -17.92 -24.77 -1.67
N LEU A 193 -17.08 -23.76 -1.87
CA LEU A 193 -16.82 -22.74 -0.85
C LEU A 193 -18.10 -21.93 -0.56
N ARG A 194 -18.89 -21.60 -1.57
CA ARG A 194 -20.18 -20.92 -1.40
C ARG A 194 -21.17 -21.77 -0.61
N ALA A 195 -21.25 -23.08 -0.93
CA ALA A 195 -22.09 -24.01 -0.20
C ALA A 195 -21.70 -24.10 1.29
N SER A 196 -20.40 -24.06 1.61
CA SER A 196 -19.92 -24.03 3.00
C SER A 196 -20.35 -22.77 3.77
N TRP A 197 -20.66 -21.68 3.07
CA TRP A 197 -21.25 -20.47 3.65
C TRP A 197 -22.78 -20.49 3.71
N GLY A 198 -23.39 -21.58 3.26
CA GLY A 198 -24.83 -21.70 3.16
C GLY A 198 -25.43 -20.87 2.01
N ALA A 199 -24.63 -20.55 0.99
CA ALA A 199 -25.07 -19.82 -0.20
C ALA A 199 -25.30 -20.77 -1.35
N GLY A 200 -26.48 -20.70 -1.96
CA GLY A 200 -26.79 -21.36 -3.24
C GLY A 200 -26.10 -20.64 -4.42
N PRO A 201 -26.22 -21.18 -5.63
CA PRO A 201 -25.63 -20.63 -6.84
C PRO A 201 -26.02 -19.16 -7.10
N ASP A 202 -27.28 -18.82 -6.88
CA ASP A 202 -27.87 -17.49 -7.16
C ASP A 202 -27.97 -16.58 -5.93
N ASP A 203 -27.61 -17.07 -4.75
CA ASP A 203 -27.66 -16.26 -3.53
C ASP A 203 -26.54 -15.24 -3.53
N PRO A 204 -26.80 -13.96 -3.30
CA PRO A 204 -25.73 -12.97 -3.23
C PRO A 204 -24.85 -13.21 -1.97
N VAL A 205 -23.54 -13.04 -2.14
CA VAL A 205 -22.57 -13.14 -1.05
C VAL A 205 -21.80 -11.83 -0.95
N VAL A 206 -21.89 -11.16 0.21
CA VAL A 206 -21.00 -10.05 0.56
C VAL A 206 -19.82 -10.57 1.35
N ILE A 207 -18.61 -10.18 0.97
CA ILE A 207 -17.40 -10.48 1.74
C ILE A 207 -16.77 -9.19 2.26
N HIS A 208 -16.24 -9.25 3.47
CA HIS A 208 -15.30 -8.27 3.99
C HIS A 208 -13.99 -8.97 4.33
N VAL A 209 -12.88 -8.41 3.86
CA VAL A 209 -11.54 -8.94 4.11
C VAL A 209 -10.71 -7.89 4.83
N GLY A 210 -10.09 -8.28 5.94
CA GLY A 210 -9.25 -7.37 6.70
C GLY A 210 -9.01 -7.82 8.14
N ARG A 211 -8.12 -7.10 8.81
CA ARG A 211 -7.89 -7.31 10.25
C ARG A 211 -9.14 -7.00 11.04
N VAL A 212 -9.55 -7.90 11.93
CA VAL A 212 -10.73 -7.69 12.79
C VAL A 212 -10.34 -6.83 13.98
N ALA A 213 -10.33 -5.51 13.78
CA ALA A 213 -9.89 -4.50 14.75
C ALA A 213 -10.68 -3.19 14.58
N ALA A 214 -10.65 -2.34 15.62
CA ALA A 214 -11.48 -1.14 15.72
C ALA A 214 -11.31 -0.15 14.53
N GLU A 215 -10.09 -0.05 13.99
CA GLU A 215 -9.78 0.86 12.88
C GLU A 215 -10.49 0.51 11.56
N LYS A 216 -11.09 -0.69 11.45
CA LYS A 216 -11.81 -1.13 10.25
C LYS A 216 -13.32 -0.82 10.26
N ASN A 217 -13.78 -0.13 11.30
CA ASN A 217 -15.17 0.36 11.42
C ASN A 217 -16.23 -0.75 11.29
N TYR A 218 -16.01 -1.85 12.01
CA TYR A 218 -16.95 -2.99 12.03
C TYR A 218 -18.37 -2.61 12.47
N PRO A 219 -18.60 -1.68 13.41
CA PRO A 219 -19.96 -1.28 13.76
C PRO A 219 -20.78 -0.77 12.57
N LEU A 220 -20.16 0.03 11.69
CA LEU A 220 -20.82 0.49 10.45
C LEU A 220 -21.00 -0.66 9.46
N LEU A 221 -20.00 -1.54 9.35
CA LEU A 221 -20.09 -2.71 8.47
C LEU A 221 -21.26 -3.62 8.85
N PHE A 222 -21.47 -3.89 10.15
CA PHE A 222 -22.59 -4.70 10.61
C PHE A 222 -23.93 -4.01 10.35
N ARG A 223 -24.04 -2.71 10.60
CA ARG A 223 -25.25 -1.93 10.22
C ARG A 223 -25.56 -2.09 8.72
N ALA A 224 -24.53 -2.04 7.87
CA ALA A 224 -24.73 -2.24 6.44
C ALA A 224 -25.17 -3.68 6.13
N PHE A 225 -24.58 -4.70 6.75
CA PHE A 225 -24.95 -6.09 6.57
C PHE A 225 -26.38 -6.38 7.00
N ASP A 226 -26.81 -5.81 8.13
CA ASP A 226 -28.17 -5.96 8.64
C ASP A 226 -29.20 -5.35 7.67
N ALA A 227 -28.94 -4.14 7.19
CA ALA A 227 -29.80 -3.48 6.21
C ALA A 227 -29.85 -4.24 4.87
N MET A 228 -28.71 -4.77 4.42
CA MET A 228 -28.62 -5.57 3.21
C MET A 228 -29.39 -6.90 3.35
N ARG A 229 -29.29 -7.58 4.50
CA ARG A 229 -30.04 -8.82 4.79
C ARG A 229 -31.54 -8.58 4.93
N ALA A 230 -31.94 -7.48 5.54
CA ALA A 230 -33.34 -7.08 5.63
C ALA A 230 -33.97 -6.90 4.24
N ALA A 231 -33.22 -6.30 3.30
CA ALA A 231 -33.66 -6.09 1.92
C ALA A 231 -33.49 -7.32 1.01
N GLN A 232 -32.53 -8.21 1.33
CA GLN A 232 -32.25 -9.44 0.58
C GLN A 232 -32.01 -10.61 1.56
N PRO A 233 -33.06 -11.31 1.99
CA PRO A 233 -32.96 -12.38 3.00
C PRO A 233 -32.05 -13.57 2.64
N ARG A 234 -31.79 -13.80 1.36
CA ARG A 234 -30.87 -14.86 0.89
C ARG A 234 -29.39 -14.42 0.91
N LEU A 235 -29.10 -13.15 1.24
CA LEU A 235 -27.74 -12.65 1.32
C LEU A 235 -26.94 -13.39 2.40
N ARG A 236 -25.73 -13.82 2.06
CA ARG A 236 -24.75 -14.34 3.02
C ARG A 236 -23.65 -13.31 3.24
N CYS A 237 -23.28 -13.14 4.53
CA CYS A 237 -22.24 -12.21 4.93
C CYS A 237 -21.02 -13.00 5.44
N VAL A 238 -19.86 -12.79 4.82
CA VAL A 238 -18.62 -13.50 5.12
C VAL A 238 -17.56 -12.50 5.55
N LEU A 239 -16.90 -12.78 6.69
CA LEU A 239 -15.80 -11.99 7.23
C LEU A 239 -14.53 -12.83 7.23
N ALA A 240 -13.55 -12.42 6.44
CA ALA A 240 -12.27 -13.08 6.27
C ALA A 240 -11.16 -12.27 6.93
N GLY A 241 -10.57 -12.80 7.99
CA GLY A 241 -9.49 -12.15 8.74
C GLY A 241 -9.41 -12.55 10.19
N GLU A 242 -8.29 -12.18 10.81
CA GLU A 242 -8.03 -12.34 12.23
C GLU A 242 -7.86 -10.99 12.93
N GLY A 243 -8.04 -10.97 14.24
CA GLY A 243 -7.81 -9.77 15.02
C GLY A 243 -8.40 -9.84 16.42
N PRO A 244 -8.08 -8.84 17.26
CA PRO A 244 -8.45 -8.86 18.68
C PRO A 244 -9.98 -8.88 18.93
N LEU A 245 -10.78 -8.38 17.98
CA LEU A 245 -12.24 -8.30 18.14
C LEU A 245 -13.00 -9.48 17.50
N LYS A 246 -12.32 -10.41 16.81
CA LYS A 246 -12.99 -11.53 16.11
C LYS A 246 -13.87 -12.37 17.03
N ALA A 247 -13.32 -12.81 18.17
CA ALA A 247 -14.05 -13.67 19.10
C ALA A 247 -15.27 -12.97 19.73
N GLN A 248 -15.19 -11.65 19.91
CA GLN A 248 -16.32 -10.84 20.39
C GLN A 248 -17.39 -10.77 19.30
N PHE A 249 -17.04 -10.34 18.09
CA PHE A 249 -18.01 -10.17 17.01
C PHE A 249 -18.64 -11.49 16.55
N ALA A 250 -17.91 -12.59 16.57
CA ALA A 250 -18.48 -13.89 16.25
C ALA A 250 -19.56 -14.35 17.26
N ARG A 251 -19.48 -13.88 18.52
CA ARG A 251 -20.55 -14.13 19.53
C ARG A 251 -21.72 -13.17 19.37
N GLU A 252 -21.44 -11.89 19.02
CA GLU A 252 -22.46 -10.86 18.88
C GLU A 252 -23.26 -11.02 17.57
N HIS A 253 -22.63 -11.57 16.52
CA HIS A 253 -23.20 -11.73 15.18
C HIS A 253 -23.07 -13.18 14.67
N PRO A 254 -23.66 -14.17 15.37
CA PRO A 254 -23.55 -15.60 15.00
C PRO A 254 -24.17 -15.95 13.63
N GLU A 255 -24.98 -15.07 13.07
CA GLU A 255 -25.60 -15.20 11.76
C GLU A 255 -24.64 -14.96 10.61
N HIS A 256 -23.45 -14.43 10.85
CA HIS A 256 -22.40 -14.20 9.84
C HIS A 256 -21.34 -15.29 9.85
N VAL A 257 -20.70 -15.50 8.71
CA VAL A 257 -19.62 -16.48 8.57
C VAL A 257 -18.29 -15.80 8.90
N PHE A 258 -17.66 -16.17 10.02
CA PHE A 258 -16.32 -15.74 10.40
C PHE A 258 -15.31 -16.77 9.92
N ALA A 259 -14.81 -16.59 8.72
CA ALA A 259 -14.03 -17.59 8.01
C ALA A 259 -12.56 -17.69 8.46
N GLY A 260 -12.05 -16.73 9.28
CA GLY A 260 -10.72 -16.79 9.87
C GLY A 260 -9.58 -16.26 9.00
N PHE A 261 -8.34 -16.69 9.30
CA PHE A 261 -7.14 -16.32 8.56
C PHE A 261 -6.93 -17.26 7.39
N PHE A 262 -6.52 -16.70 6.28
CA PHE A 262 -6.18 -17.44 5.07
C PHE A 262 -4.76 -17.16 4.63
N SER A 263 -4.16 -18.15 4.01
CA SER A 263 -2.95 -17.98 3.24
C SER A 263 -3.21 -17.02 2.06
N ARG A 264 -2.16 -16.41 1.55
CA ARG A 264 -2.27 -15.58 0.35
C ARG A 264 -2.88 -16.37 -0.82
N GLU A 265 -2.64 -17.67 -0.89
CA GLU A 265 -3.14 -18.54 -1.97
C GLU A 265 -4.64 -18.77 -1.89
N GLU A 266 -5.18 -18.87 -0.69
CA GLU A 266 -6.60 -19.12 -0.45
C GLU A 266 -7.47 -17.89 -0.61
N ILE A 267 -6.98 -16.71 -0.19
CA ILE A 267 -7.79 -15.48 -0.16
C ILE A 267 -8.34 -15.09 -1.54
N GLY A 268 -7.62 -15.40 -2.63
CA GLY A 268 -8.12 -15.20 -3.99
C GLY A 268 -9.38 -15.99 -4.31
N ARG A 269 -9.51 -17.24 -3.79
CA ARG A 269 -10.73 -18.05 -3.92
C ARG A 269 -11.88 -17.45 -3.14
N TYR A 270 -11.61 -16.92 -1.95
CA TYR A 270 -12.63 -16.27 -1.11
C TYR A 270 -13.24 -15.06 -1.79
N TYR A 271 -12.40 -14.14 -2.29
CA TYR A 271 -12.90 -13.02 -3.07
C TYR A 271 -13.69 -13.48 -4.29
N ALA A 272 -13.14 -14.34 -5.12
CA ALA A 272 -13.80 -14.81 -6.35
C ALA A 272 -15.14 -15.50 -6.09
N SER A 273 -15.30 -16.14 -4.92
CA SER A 273 -16.52 -16.84 -4.52
C SER A 273 -17.60 -15.92 -3.95
N ALA A 274 -17.30 -14.65 -3.69
CA ALA A 274 -18.27 -13.63 -3.32
C ALA A 274 -18.79 -12.86 -4.56
N ASP A 275 -19.77 -12.01 -4.35
CA ASP A 275 -20.41 -11.21 -5.41
C ASP A 275 -20.23 -9.71 -5.18
N LEU A 276 -20.11 -9.27 -3.93
CA LEU A 276 -19.99 -7.87 -3.57
C LEU A 276 -19.06 -7.68 -2.36
N TYR A 277 -18.50 -6.47 -2.26
CA TYR A 277 -17.59 -6.05 -1.21
C TYR A 277 -17.99 -4.68 -0.68
N VAL A 278 -18.10 -4.54 0.65
CA VAL A 278 -18.37 -3.25 1.30
C VAL A 278 -17.15 -2.83 2.10
N HIS A 279 -16.64 -1.62 1.83
CA HIS A 279 -15.45 -1.06 2.46
C HIS A 279 -15.82 0.11 3.38
N ALA A 280 -15.94 -0.16 4.68
CA ALA A 280 -16.36 0.80 5.69
C ALA A 280 -15.19 1.56 6.36
N SER A 281 -13.93 1.21 6.05
CA SER A 281 -12.74 1.80 6.67
C SER A 281 -12.48 3.21 6.14
N LEU A 282 -12.11 4.13 7.05
CA LEU A 282 -11.65 5.50 6.76
C LEU A 282 -10.18 5.73 7.14
N THR A 283 -9.44 4.67 7.48
CA THR A 283 -8.08 4.77 8.00
C THR A 283 -7.03 4.08 7.12
N GLU A 284 -7.33 3.91 5.84
CA GLU A 284 -6.42 3.29 4.90
C GLU A 284 -5.38 4.29 4.37
N THR A 285 -4.13 3.85 4.25
CA THR A 285 -3.13 4.59 3.47
C THR A 285 -3.34 4.39 1.97
N PHE A 286 -3.87 3.21 1.58
CA PHE A 286 -4.22 2.88 0.20
C PHE A 286 -5.51 2.04 0.14
N GLY A 287 -5.56 0.88 0.82
CA GLY A 287 -6.72 -0.03 0.81
C GLY A 287 -6.57 -1.14 -0.24
N ASN A 288 -5.51 -1.96 -0.16
CA ASN A 288 -5.27 -3.08 -1.07
C ASN A 288 -6.48 -4.01 -1.19
N VAL A 289 -7.17 -4.27 -0.08
CA VAL A 289 -8.34 -5.16 -0.02
C VAL A 289 -9.46 -4.73 -0.98
N LEU A 290 -9.60 -3.42 -1.23
CA LEU A 290 -10.57 -2.92 -2.22
C LEU A 290 -10.14 -3.26 -3.65
N THR A 291 -8.86 -3.04 -3.99
CA THR A 291 -8.34 -3.36 -5.32
C THR A 291 -8.30 -4.87 -5.58
N GLU A 292 -8.05 -5.67 -4.55
CA GLU A 292 -8.14 -7.13 -4.60
C GLU A 292 -9.58 -7.59 -4.88
N ALA A 293 -10.56 -6.99 -4.21
CA ALA A 293 -11.98 -7.25 -4.46
C ALA A 293 -12.39 -6.88 -5.90
N MET A 294 -12.01 -5.69 -6.37
CA MET A 294 -12.27 -5.25 -7.75
C MET A 294 -11.61 -6.18 -8.77
N ALA A 295 -10.36 -6.56 -8.57
CA ALA A 295 -9.62 -7.47 -9.46
C ALA A 295 -10.26 -8.86 -9.52
N SER A 296 -10.79 -9.34 -8.39
CA SER A 296 -11.55 -10.61 -8.30
C SER A 296 -12.97 -10.51 -8.89
N GLY A 297 -13.34 -9.38 -9.48
CA GLY A 297 -14.62 -9.19 -10.14
C GLY A 297 -15.80 -9.05 -9.17
N LEU A 298 -15.62 -8.41 -8.01
CA LEU A 298 -16.71 -8.08 -7.11
C LEU A 298 -17.29 -6.69 -7.43
N ALA A 299 -18.59 -6.54 -7.21
CA ALA A 299 -19.22 -5.23 -7.16
C ALA A 299 -18.84 -4.56 -5.82
N VAL A 300 -18.24 -3.38 -5.87
CA VAL A 300 -17.70 -2.73 -4.67
C VAL A 300 -18.48 -1.49 -4.28
N ALA A 301 -18.69 -1.29 -2.97
CA ALA A 301 -19.14 -0.04 -2.37
C ALA A 301 -18.15 0.40 -1.31
N GLY A 302 -17.81 1.68 -1.27
CA GLY A 302 -16.87 2.23 -0.29
C GLY A 302 -16.91 3.75 -0.24
N PHE A 303 -16.32 4.32 0.80
CA PHE A 303 -16.13 5.76 0.89
C PHE A 303 -15.19 6.26 -0.21
N ASN A 304 -15.47 7.43 -0.76
CA ASN A 304 -14.67 8.07 -1.82
C ASN A 304 -13.33 8.59 -1.26
N TYR A 305 -12.45 7.65 -0.92
CA TYR A 305 -11.20 7.87 -0.21
C TYR A 305 -10.15 6.83 -0.61
N ALA A 306 -8.88 7.20 -0.61
CA ALA A 306 -7.75 6.32 -0.90
C ALA A 306 -7.92 5.54 -2.22
N ALA A 307 -7.83 4.18 -2.21
CA ALA A 307 -8.00 3.38 -3.42
C ALA A 307 -9.40 3.53 -4.06
N ALA A 308 -10.46 3.70 -3.26
CA ALA A 308 -11.80 3.90 -3.81
C ALA A 308 -11.87 5.18 -4.65
N ARG A 309 -11.31 6.29 -4.15
CA ARG A 309 -11.25 7.56 -4.90
C ARG A 309 -10.41 7.46 -6.16
N GLN A 310 -9.34 6.67 -6.12
CA GLN A 310 -8.44 6.51 -7.26
C GLN A 310 -9.01 5.61 -8.36
N PHE A 311 -9.75 4.56 -8.00
CA PHE A 311 -10.14 3.51 -8.94
C PHE A 311 -11.64 3.37 -9.17
N ILE A 312 -12.50 3.91 -8.30
CA ILE A 312 -13.95 3.83 -8.48
C ILE A 312 -14.48 5.09 -9.17
N GLN A 313 -15.05 4.89 -10.35
CA GLN A 313 -15.96 5.84 -10.96
C GLN A 313 -17.38 5.46 -10.57
N HIS A 314 -18.01 6.28 -9.74
CA HIS A 314 -19.35 6.02 -9.16
C HIS A 314 -20.37 5.65 -10.24
N GLY A 315 -21.06 4.53 -10.03
CA GLY A 315 -22.11 4.02 -10.94
C GLY A 315 -21.60 3.35 -12.22
N VAL A 316 -20.29 3.40 -12.49
CA VAL A 316 -19.66 2.79 -13.66
C VAL A 316 -18.97 1.47 -13.32
N ASN A 317 -18.08 1.47 -12.34
CA ASN A 317 -17.30 0.29 -11.93
C ASN A 317 -17.32 0.02 -10.42
N GLY A 318 -18.16 0.76 -9.68
CA GLY A 318 -18.37 0.64 -8.25
C GLY A 318 -19.25 1.77 -7.73
N LEU A 319 -19.54 1.77 -6.43
CA LEU A 319 -20.28 2.84 -5.75
C LEU A 319 -19.35 3.52 -4.72
N ALA A 320 -18.81 4.69 -5.07
CA ALA A 320 -18.06 5.55 -4.15
C ALA A 320 -19.00 6.56 -3.52
N VAL A 321 -19.04 6.66 -2.19
CA VAL A 321 -19.93 7.57 -1.44
C VAL A 321 -19.11 8.59 -0.62
N PRO A 322 -19.67 9.73 -0.20
CA PRO A 322 -18.98 10.69 0.64
C PRO A 322 -18.47 10.08 1.95
N CYS A 323 -17.31 10.54 2.44
CA CYS A 323 -16.66 9.97 3.64
C CYS A 323 -17.42 10.26 4.95
N ASP A 324 -18.22 11.29 4.97
CA ASP A 324 -19.02 11.76 6.10
C ASP A 324 -20.48 11.27 6.07
N ASP A 325 -20.81 10.38 5.12
CA ASP A 325 -22.16 9.86 4.93
C ASP A 325 -22.21 8.32 5.09
N PRO A 326 -22.26 7.82 6.34
CA PRO A 326 -22.39 6.39 6.59
C PRO A 326 -23.69 5.79 6.07
N ASP A 327 -24.79 6.55 6.01
CA ASP A 327 -26.07 6.07 5.53
C ASP A 327 -26.07 5.91 3.99
N ALA A 328 -25.34 6.74 3.27
CA ALA A 328 -25.07 6.52 1.84
C ALA A 328 -24.27 5.22 1.59
N LEU A 329 -23.34 4.85 2.47
CA LEU A 329 -22.62 3.58 2.36
C LEU A 329 -23.58 2.39 2.56
N ILE A 330 -24.45 2.46 3.58
CA ILE A 330 -25.46 1.44 3.83
C ILE A 330 -26.39 1.31 2.62
N ALA A 331 -26.92 2.44 2.09
CA ALA A 331 -27.78 2.45 0.91
C ALA A 331 -27.10 1.88 -0.33
N ALA A 332 -25.80 2.18 -0.54
CA ALA A 332 -25.00 1.59 -1.61
C ALA A 332 -24.87 0.07 -1.46
N GLY A 333 -24.62 -0.42 -0.24
CA GLY A 333 -24.60 -1.85 0.05
C GLY A 333 -25.94 -2.53 -0.26
N VAL A 334 -27.05 -1.96 0.22
CA VAL A 334 -28.41 -2.45 -0.05
C VAL A 334 -28.68 -2.51 -1.55
N ARG A 335 -28.33 -1.45 -2.29
CA ARG A 335 -28.50 -1.41 -3.75
C ARG A 335 -27.69 -2.49 -4.44
N LEU A 336 -26.46 -2.76 -4.03
CA LEU A 336 -25.66 -3.88 -4.57
C LEU A 336 -26.26 -5.23 -4.22
N ALA A 337 -26.88 -5.40 -3.06
CA ALA A 337 -27.49 -6.65 -2.65
C ALA A 337 -28.78 -6.98 -3.44
N THR A 338 -29.58 -5.96 -3.78
CA THR A 338 -30.93 -6.12 -4.37
C THR A 338 -30.97 -5.97 -5.89
N ASP A 339 -30.07 -5.16 -6.48
CA ASP A 339 -30.02 -4.87 -7.93
C ASP A 339 -28.99 -5.79 -8.63
N ALA A 340 -29.42 -6.98 -9.02
CA ALA A 340 -28.56 -7.96 -9.71
C ALA A 340 -28.03 -7.45 -11.06
N PRO A 341 -28.81 -6.77 -11.93
CA PRO A 341 -28.31 -6.19 -13.17
C PRO A 341 -27.22 -5.13 -12.94
N LEU A 342 -27.39 -4.24 -11.95
CA LEU A 342 -26.38 -3.27 -11.58
C LEU A 342 -25.10 -3.98 -11.10
N ARG A 343 -25.24 -4.92 -10.18
CA ARG A 343 -24.13 -5.70 -9.64
C ARG A 343 -23.33 -6.38 -10.74
N HIS A 344 -23.98 -7.03 -11.69
CA HIS A 344 -23.32 -7.69 -12.81
C HIS A 344 -22.55 -6.70 -13.69
N ARG A 345 -23.15 -5.56 -14.01
CA ARG A 345 -22.51 -4.51 -14.83
C ARG A 345 -21.27 -3.90 -14.14
N LEU A 346 -21.36 -3.62 -12.83
CA LEU A 346 -20.25 -3.05 -12.08
C LEU A 346 -19.07 -4.02 -11.95
N ARG A 347 -19.34 -5.31 -11.72
CA ARG A 347 -18.33 -6.37 -11.55
C ARG A 347 -17.37 -6.45 -12.75
N SER A 348 -17.90 -6.51 -13.96
CA SER A 348 -17.05 -6.61 -15.15
C SER A 348 -16.16 -5.36 -15.32
N ARG A 349 -16.74 -4.17 -15.14
CA ARG A 349 -16.01 -2.90 -15.25
C ARG A 349 -15.00 -2.67 -14.14
N ALA A 350 -15.23 -3.19 -12.93
CA ALA A 350 -14.30 -3.09 -11.82
C ALA A 350 -12.96 -3.75 -12.14
N ARG A 351 -12.99 -4.96 -12.72
CA ARG A 351 -11.77 -5.70 -13.09
C ARG A 351 -10.98 -4.99 -14.19
N ASP A 352 -11.64 -4.47 -15.22
CA ASP A 352 -10.98 -3.85 -16.37
C ASP A 352 -10.02 -2.72 -15.95
N VAL A 353 -10.43 -1.91 -14.98
CA VAL A 353 -9.59 -0.82 -14.44
C VAL A 353 -8.34 -1.37 -13.75
N LEU A 354 -8.47 -2.49 -13.04
CA LEU A 354 -7.36 -3.08 -12.28
C LEU A 354 -6.40 -3.91 -13.15
N LEU A 355 -6.80 -4.38 -14.32
CA LEU A 355 -5.88 -4.97 -15.29
C LEU A 355 -4.80 -3.98 -15.75
N ALA A 356 -5.14 -2.69 -15.80
CA ALA A 356 -4.17 -1.62 -16.07
C ALA A 356 -3.24 -1.33 -14.89
N GLN A 357 -3.54 -1.81 -13.69
CA GLN A 357 -2.81 -1.56 -12.44
C GLN A 357 -2.04 -2.82 -11.97
N SER A 358 -1.63 -3.67 -12.89
CA SER A 358 -0.82 -4.86 -12.57
C SER A 358 0.52 -4.49 -11.94
N TRP A 359 1.06 -5.39 -11.12
CA TRP A 359 2.38 -5.21 -10.52
C TRP A 359 3.47 -4.95 -11.56
N ASP A 360 3.46 -5.62 -12.72
CA ASP A 360 4.46 -5.42 -13.76
C ASP A 360 4.51 -3.97 -14.25
N ARG A 361 3.35 -3.32 -14.41
CA ARG A 361 3.27 -1.92 -14.82
C ARG A 361 3.73 -0.98 -13.71
N VAL A 362 3.36 -1.27 -12.47
CA VAL A 362 3.79 -0.46 -11.30
C VAL A 362 5.31 -0.55 -11.12
N VAL A 363 5.88 -1.75 -11.22
CA VAL A 363 7.33 -1.97 -11.15
C VAL A 363 8.05 -1.23 -12.27
N ALA A 364 7.57 -1.36 -13.52
CA ALA A 364 8.17 -0.70 -14.68
C ALA A 364 8.17 0.83 -14.54
N ARG A 365 7.07 1.40 -14.04
CA ARG A 365 6.97 2.85 -13.79
C ARG A 365 7.93 3.29 -12.68
N PHE A 366 7.95 2.57 -11.57
CA PHE A 366 8.86 2.86 -10.46
C PHE A 366 10.33 2.76 -10.89
N GLU A 367 10.70 1.72 -11.66
CA GLU A 367 12.02 1.55 -12.24
C GLU A 367 12.41 2.76 -13.11
N THR A 368 11.51 3.20 -14.00
CA THR A 368 11.72 4.39 -14.84
C THR A 368 11.96 5.63 -13.98
N ASP A 369 11.12 5.87 -12.99
CA ASP A 369 11.25 7.00 -12.06
C ASP A 369 12.59 7.01 -11.32
N LEU A 370 13.08 5.83 -10.88
CA LEU A 370 14.38 5.71 -10.20
C LEU A 370 15.55 5.97 -11.17
N LEU A 371 15.48 5.44 -12.40
CA LEU A 371 16.49 5.66 -13.43
C LEU A 371 16.55 7.14 -13.87
N ASP A 372 15.41 7.82 -13.93
CA ASP A 372 15.36 9.26 -14.19
C ASP A 372 16.08 10.06 -13.11
N VAL A 373 15.86 9.74 -11.84
CA VAL A 373 16.57 10.40 -10.72
C VAL A 373 18.08 10.22 -10.83
N VAL A 374 18.55 9.01 -11.19
CA VAL A 374 19.99 8.76 -11.39
C VAL A 374 20.52 9.62 -12.53
N ARG A 375 19.80 9.70 -13.65
CA ARG A 375 20.18 10.50 -14.84
C ARG A 375 20.20 11.99 -14.51
N GLU A 376 19.17 12.52 -13.87
CA GLU A 376 19.05 13.92 -13.46
C GLU A 376 20.19 14.32 -12.51
N HIS A 377 20.47 13.47 -11.50
CA HIS A 377 21.56 13.71 -10.56
C HIS A 377 22.92 13.71 -11.25
N ALA A 378 23.18 12.79 -12.17
CA ALA A 378 24.42 12.73 -12.94
C ALA A 378 24.57 13.95 -13.87
N ALA A 379 23.49 14.42 -14.49
CA ALA A 379 23.49 15.60 -15.36
C ALA A 379 23.78 16.88 -14.56
N ALA A 380 23.22 17.03 -13.36
CA ALA A 380 23.46 18.18 -12.49
C ALA A 380 24.92 18.28 -12.00
N ARG A 381 25.70 17.20 -12.08
CA ARG A 381 27.11 17.12 -11.70
C ARG A 381 28.09 17.39 -12.86
N ARG A 382 27.62 17.38 -14.09
CA ARG A 382 28.50 17.72 -15.22
C ARG A 382 28.80 19.21 -15.15
N PRO A 383 30.10 19.60 -15.12
CA PRO A 383 30.46 21.02 -15.18
C PRO A 383 29.87 21.60 -16.48
N ALA A 384 29.23 22.77 -16.37
CA ALA A 384 28.81 23.51 -17.53
C ALA A 384 30.05 23.69 -18.44
N PHE A 385 29.97 23.16 -19.64
CA PHE A 385 31.03 23.36 -20.64
C PHE A 385 31.11 24.87 -20.90
N VAL A 386 32.13 25.52 -20.34
CA VAL A 386 32.44 26.93 -20.63
C VAL A 386 32.72 26.98 -22.13
N ARG A 387 31.77 27.45 -22.94
CA ARG A 387 32.04 27.83 -24.31
C ARG A 387 33.14 28.87 -24.21
N GLY A 388 34.35 28.47 -24.64
CA GLY A 388 35.47 29.42 -24.80
C GLY A 388 35.05 30.58 -25.70
N PRO A 389 35.64 31.75 -25.55
CA PRO A 389 35.28 32.91 -26.35
C PRO A 389 35.45 32.59 -27.82
N ALA A 390 34.39 32.89 -28.58
CA ALA A 390 34.41 32.76 -30.04
C ALA A 390 35.61 33.50 -30.59
N HIS A 391 36.48 32.79 -31.30
CA HIS A 391 37.61 33.36 -32.01
C HIS A 391 37.02 34.31 -33.08
N VAL A 392 37.20 35.63 -32.81
CA VAL A 392 36.86 36.64 -33.82
C VAL A 392 38.02 36.62 -34.86
N PRO A 393 37.73 36.33 -36.15
CA PRO A 393 38.76 36.46 -37.16
C PRO A 393 39.08 37.96 -37.33
N THR A 394 40.33 38.34 -37.14
CA THR A 394 40.87 39.64 -37.57
C THR A 394 41.07 39.57 -39.07
N GLU A 395 40.20 40.26 -39.82
CA GLU A 395 40.45 40.59 -41.22
C GLU A 395 41.64 41.56 -41.32
N ARG A 396 42.58 41.24 -42.19
CA ARG A 396 43.53 42.17 -42.82
C ARG A 396 43.14 42.33 -44.25
#